data_fbcaf6d14b44464d6dafb2bb3eca8383
#
_entry.id   fbcaf6d14b44464d6dafb2bb3eca8383
#
_cell.length_a   1.000
_cell.length_b   1.000
_cell.length_c   1.000
_cell.angle_alpha   90.00
_cell.angle_beta   90.00
_cell.angle_gamma   90.00
#
_symmetry.space_group_name_H-M   'P 1'
#
loop_
_entity.id
_entity.type
_entity.pdbx_description
1 polymer ?
#
loop_
_entity_poly.entity_id
_entity_poly.type
_entity_poly.pdbx_seq_one_letter_code
_entity_poly.pdbx_strand_id
1 'polypeptide(L)'
;MDRRSFNTCAAGILLSSSLPLYGKQDRIRIGQIGLAHPHASGKLKAVQSLPETYEIVGVVEPDLSLRKRAQGVTFVSLDELMDAKGLQAVVIETGVKDLVATALPVVEDGKHIHLDKPAGPSLPPFAKLLESAKRQDLCVQMGYMLRYNPAFEFMFKAVREGWFGEIMEIDAMMGKQAGEGMRKELSAFPGGGFFELACHILDAAMHILGKPEKVHGFNLRTREQEGDDFADNQLA
;
A
#
# COMPACT_ATOMS: atom_id res chain seq x y z
N MET A 1 -9.63 -49.12 10.06
CA MET A 1 -8.80 -49.02 8.83
C MET A 1 -7.36 -49.27 9.23
N ASP A 2 -6.82 -50.40 8.74
CA ASP A 2 -5.51 -50.92 9.13
C ASP A 2 -4.38 -50.15 8.38
N ARG A 3 -3.28 -49.89 9.09
CA ARG A 3 -2.07 -49.20 8.61
C ARG A 3 -1.43 -49.82 7.36
N ARG A 4 -1.82 -51.03 6.97
CA ARG A 4 -1.34 -51.78 5.80
C ARG A 4 -2.04 -51.42 4.50
N SER A 5 -3.22 -50.81 4.56
CA SER A 5 -3.99 -50.42 3.36
C SER A 5 -3.56 -49.06 2.76
N PHE A 6 -2.66 -48.34 3.42
CA PHE A 6 -2.18 -47.03 2.93
C PHE A 6 -0.99 -47.12 1.98
N ASN A 7 -0.28 -48.24 1.96
CA ASN A 7 0.96 -48.40 1.18
C ASN A 7 0.78 -49.04 -0.21
N THR A 8 -0.44 -49.37 -0.64
CA THR A 8 -0.66 -50.08 -1.91
C THR A 8 -1.23 -49.19 -3.03
N CYS A 9 -1.50 -47.90 -2.78
CA CYS A 9 -1.97 -46.95 -3.81
C CYS A 9 -0.89 -45.98 -4.32
N ALA A 10 0.39 -46.20 -3.98
CA ALA A 10 1.47 -45.32 -4.40
C ALA A 10 2.32 -45.86 -5.56
N ALA A 11 1.78 -46.75 -6.37
CA ALA A 11 2.47 -47.22 -7.57
C ALA A 11 1.58 -47.06 -8.79
N GLY A 12 1.84 -46.04 -9.57
CA GLY A 12 1.41 -45.98 -10.96
C GLY A 12 0.44 -44.89 -11.36
N ILE A 13 0.83 -43.63 -11.29
CA ILE A 13 0.45 -42.63 -12.29
C ILE A 13 1.68 -41.71 -12.50
N LEU A 14 2.58 -42.13 -13.36
CA LEU A 14 3.44 -41.22 -14.10
C LEU A 14 2.57 -40.54 -15.15
N LEU A 15 1.67 -39.65 -14.72
CA LEU A 15 1.16 -38.62 -15.58
C LEU A 15 2.34 -37.67 -15.81
N SER A 16 2.91 -37.75 -17.00
CA SER A 16 3.70 -36.65 -17.57
C SER A 16 2.77 -35.46 -17.71
N SER A 17 2.45 -34.81 -16.58
CA SER A 17 2.01 -33.44 -16.59
C SER A 17 3.19 -32.64 -17.13
N SER A 18 3.17 -32.36 -18.43
CA SER A 18 3.87 -31.20 -18.98
C SER A 18 3.34 -30.01 -18.17
N LEU A 19 4.03 -29.70 -17.05
CA LEU A 19 3.89 -28.40 -16.41
C LEU A 19 4.08 -27.42 -17.57
N PRO A 20 3.14 -26.49 -17.79
CA PRO A 20 3.40 -25.44 -18.75
C PRO A 20 4.74 -24.86 -18.30
N LEU A 21 5.75 -24.93 -19.16
CA LEU A 21 6.93 -24.12 -19.04
C LEU A 21 6.37 -22.69 -18.96
N TYR A 22 6.28 -22.15 -17.77
CA TYR A 22 6.04 -20.71 -17.57
C TYR A 22 7.17 -20.06 -18.31
N GLY A 23 6.88 -19.60 -19.53
CA GLY A 23 7.79 -18.77 -20.28
C GLY A 23 8.25 -17.65 -19.34
N LYS A 24 9.52 -17.28 -19.41
CA LYS A 24 10.09 -16.20 -18.61
C LYS A 24 9.13 -15.02 -18.71
N GLN A 25 8.36 -14.77 -17.65
CA GLN A 25 7.37 -13.69 -17.66
C GLN A 25 8.14 -12.39 -17.82
N ASP A 26 7.78 -11.58 -18.79
CA ASP A 26 8.42 -10.29 -18.97
C ASP A 26 8.30 -9.50 -17.67
N ARG A 27 9.41 -8.90 -17.27
CA ARG A 27 9.45 -8.10 -16.03
C ARG A 27 8.51 -6.89 -16.17
N ILE A 28 7.87 -6.55 -15.09
CA ILE A 28 7.04 -5.34 -15.01
C ILE A 28 7.97 -4.12 -15.04
N ARG A 29 7.83 -3.28 -16.05
CA ARG A 29 8.56 -2.02 -16.15
C ARG A 29 7.91 -0.99 -15.25
N ILE A 30 8.64 -0.56 -14.22
CA ILE A 30 8.13 0.27 -13.13
C ILE A 30 9.03 1.48 -12.90
N GLY A 31 8.41 2.62 -12.59
CA GLY A 31 9.11 3.82 -12.17
C GLY A 31 8.71 4.25 -10.77
N GLN A 32 9.41 5.23 -10.21
CA GLN A 32 9.01 5.88 -8.96
C GLN A 32 9.00 7.40 -9.13
N ILE A 33 7.95 8.06 -8.61
CA ILE A 33 7.85 9.52 -8.57
C ILE A 33 7.86 9.96 -7.10
N GLY A 34 8.88 10.73 -6.76
CA GLY A 34 9.09 11.30 -5.43
C GLY A 34 9.93 10.45 -4.49
N LEU A 35 10.62 11.16 -3.60
CA LEU A 35 11.38 10.62 -2.48
C LEU A 35 11.07 11.36 -1.17
N ALA A 36 10.07 12.24 -1.17
CA ALA A 36 9.70 13.03 0.00
C ALA A 36 8.97 12.19 1.07
N HIS A 37 8.17 11.21 0.64
CA HIS A 37 7.46 10.34 1.59
C HIS A 37 8.42 9.57 2.49
N PRO A 38 8.13 9.39 3.80
CA PRO A 38 8.98 8.62 4.70
C PRO A 38 9.27 7.18 4.22
N HIS A 39 8.34 6.57 3.50
CA HIS A 39 8.45 5.19 3.01
C HIS A 39 9.19 5.05 1.68
N ALA A 40 9.45 6.12 0.95
CA ALA A 40 9.97 6.13 -0.43
C ALA A 40 11.20 5.23 -0.63
N SER A 41 12.20 5.35 0.26
CA SER A 41 13.40 4.52 0.18
C SER A 41 13.12 3.04 0.42
N GLY A 42 12.17 2.73 1.30
CA GLY A 42 11.76 1.35 1.59
C GLY A 42 11.04 0.71 0.40
N LYS A 43 10.16 1.46 -0.26
CA LYS A 43 9.45 1.01 -1.46
C LYS A 43 10.42 0.75 -2.61
N LEU A 44 11.32 1.69 -2.86
CA LEU A 44 12.36 1.50 -3.89
C LEU A 44 13.20 0.25 -3.63
N LYS A 45 13.67 0.04 -2.39
CA LYS A 45 14.42 -1.16 -2.01
C LYS A 45 13.60 -2.44 -2.19
N ALA A 46 12.31 -2.42 -1.89
CA ALA A 46 11.42 -3.56 -2.09
C ALA A 46 11.35 -3.94 -3.57
N VAL A 47 11.18 -2.96 -4.47
CA VAL A 47 11.19 -3.20 -5.93
C VAL A 47 12.56 -3.70 -6.39
N GLN A 48 13.66 -3.09 -5.91
CA GLN A 48 15.04 -3.50 -6.24
C GLN A 48 15.36 -4.93 -5.77
N SER A 49 14.73 -5.40 -4.69
CA SER A 49 14.97 -6.75 -4.16
C SER A 49 14.32 -7.86 -5.00
N LEU A 50 13.52 -7.51 -5.99
CA LEU A 50 12.79 -8.44 -6.86
C LEU A 50 13.15 -8.23 -8.35
N PRO A 51 14.45 -8.34 -8.73
CA PRO A 51 14.91 -8.01 -10.08
C PRO A 51 14.38 -8.96 -11.16
N GLU A 52 13.91 -10.15 -10.78
CA GLU A 52 13.27 -11.10 -11.71
C GLU A 52 11.83 -10.69 -12.03
N THR A 53 11.20 -9.87 -11.18
CA THR A 53 9.82 -9.42 -11.36
C THR A 53 9.76 -8.02 -11.94
N TYR A 54 10.65 -7.13 -11.52
CA TYR A 54 10.61 -5.71 -11.86
C TYR A 54 11.85 -5.26 -12.63
N GLU A 55 11.63 -4.35 -13.56
CA GLU A 55 12.66 -3.54 -14.21
C GLU A 55 12.40 -2.07 -13.86
N ILE A 56 13.29 -1.47 -13.06
CA ILE A 56 13.17 -0.05 -12.69
C ILE A 56 13.61 0.81 -13.88
N VAL A 57 12.66 1.56 -14.43
CA VAL A 57 12.89 2.45 -15.59
C VAL A 57 13.62 3.72 -15.16
N GLY A 58 13.22 4.30 -14.03
CA GLY A 58 13.82 5.51 -13.49
C GLY A 58 13.11 6.03 -12.24
N VAL A 59 13.73 7.02 -11.60
CA VAL A 59 13.18 7.72 -10.44
C VAL A 59 13.12 9.21 -10.74
N VAL A 60 11.95 9.81 -10.55
CA VAL A 60 11.75 11.25 -10.67
C VAL A 60 11.83 11.89 -9.30
N GLU A 61 12.82 12.74 -9.09
CA GLU A 61 12.97 13.56 -7.89
C GLU A 61 13.64 14.89 -8.25
N PRO A 62 12.89 15.99 -8.26
CA PRO A 62 13.43 17.28 -8.61
C PRO A 62 14.33 17.87 -7.51
N ASP A 63 14.06 17.55 -6.23
CA ASP A 63 14.88 18.01 -5.12
C ASP A 63 16.16 17.17 -5.01
N LEU A 64 17.29 17.80 -5.39
CA LEU A 64 18.61 17.16 -5.34
C LEU A 64 18.99 16.71 -3.92
N SER A 65 18.49 17.37 -2.88
CA SER A 65 18.77 17.00 -1.49
C SER A 65 18.13 15.67 -1.09
N LEU A 66 17.03 15.30 -1.73
CA LEU A 66 16.31 14.03 -1.48
C LEU A 66 16.90 12.85 -2.27
N ARG A 67 17.61 13.11 -3.37
CA ARG A 67 18.19 12.05 -4.21
C ARG A 67 19.13 11.09 -3.46
N LYS A 68 19.78 11.56 -2.39
CA LYS A 68 20.58 10.71 -1.48
C LYS A 68 19.78 9.58 -0.82
N ARG A 69 18.46 9.66 -0.82
CA ARG A 69 17.54 8.63 -0.28
C ARG A 69 17.35 7.43 -1.22
N ALA A 70 17.79 7.53 -2.48
CA ALA A 70 17.71 6.49 -3.47
C ALA A 70 19.12 6.17 -4.01
N GLN A 71 19.48 4.90 -4.02
CA GLN A 71 20.77 4.41 -4.52
C GLN A 71 20.54 3.36 -5.62
N GLY A 72 21.50 3.26 -6.55
CA GLY A 72 21.45 2.25 -7.60
C GLY A 72 20.33 2.46 -8.63
N VAL A 73 19.92 3.72 -8.86
CA VAL A 73 18.86 4.08 -9.81
C VAL A 73 19.31 5.21 -10.73
N THR A 74 18.67 5.30 -11.87
CA THR A 74 18.81 6.45 -12.78
C THR A 74 17.74 7.49 -12.44
N PHE A 75 18.15 8.71 -12.22
CA PHE A 75 17.23 9.85 -12.12
C PHE A 75 16.88 10.36 -13.49
N VAL A 76 15.59 10.54 -13.72
CA VAL A 76 15.02 11.01 -14.98
C VAL A 76 14.04 12.17 -14.73
N SER A 77 13.67 12.91 -15.76
CA SER A 77 12.56 13.86 -15.70
C SER A 77 11.22 13.11 -15.68
N LEU A 78 10.15 13.83 -15.36
CA LEU A 78 8.79 13.25 -15.41
C LEU A 78 8.43 12.82 -16.83
N ASP A 79 8.72 13.67 -17.82
CA ASP A 79 8.43 13.38 -19.22
C ASP A 79 9.20 12.15 -19.72
N GLU A 80 10.50 12.06 -19.40
CA GLU A 80 11.32 10.88 -19.74
C GLU A 80 10.78 9.60 -19.10
N LEU A 81 10.26 9.68 -17.86
CA LEU A 81 9.67 8.51 -17.21
C LEU A 81 8.35 8.12 -17.89
N MET A 82 7.46 9.08 -18.13
CA MET A 82 6.14 8.80 -18.69
C MET A 82 6.22 8.32 -20.15
N ASP A 83 7.17 8.84 -20.93
CA ASP A 83 7.44 8.44 -22.32
C ASP A 83 8.25 7.13 -22.43
N ALA A 84 8.71 6.58 -21.31
CA ALA A 84 9.53 5.38 -21.34
C ALA A 84 8.76 4.19 -21.93
N LYS A 85 9.28 3.65 -23.03
CA LYS A 85 8.63 2.55 -23.75
C LYS A 85 8.31 1.39 -22.83
N GLY A 86 7.04 1.01 -22.77
CA GLY A 86 6.58 -0.15 -22.01
C GLY A 86 6.54 0.08 -20.49
N LEU A 87 6.55 1.31 -20.00
CA LEU A 87 6.24 1.62 -18.60
C LEU A 87 4.82 1.15 -18.27
N GLN A 88 4.69 0.30 -17.26
CA GLN A 88 3.43 -0.32 -16.87
C GLN A 88 2.90 0.20 -15.54
N ALA A 89 3.80 0.50 -14.60
CA ALA A 89 3.42 0.90 -13.25
C ALA A 89 4.32 2.00 -12.70
N VAL A 90 3.77 2.79 -11.77
CA VAL A 90 4.51 3.86 -11.09
C VAL A 90 4.24 3.81 -9.59
N VAL A 91 5.31 3.88 -8.80
CA VAL A 91 5.24 4.04 -7.34
C VAL A 91 5.22 5.54 -7.03
N ILE A 92 4.19 6.01 -6.32
CA ILE A 92 4.01 7.42 -5.98
C ILE A 92 4.40 7.65 -4.51
N GLU A 93 5.48 8.38 -4.31
CA GLU A 93 6.13 8.60 -3.01
C GLU A 93 6.47 10.08 -2.77
N THR A 94 5.64 10.97 -3.26
CA THR A 94 5.70 12.41 -2.98
C THR A 94 5.27 12.72 -1.55
N GLY A 95 5.34 13.98 -1.13
CA GLY A 95 4.74 14.40 0.14
C GLY A 95 3.24 14.10 0.19
N VAL A 96 2.70 13.81 1.38
CA VAL A 96 1.31 13.35 1.55
C VAL A 96 0.28 14.27 0.87
N LYS A 97 0.48 15.58 0.92
CA LYS A 97 -0.41 16.56 0.29
C LYS A 97 -0.46 16.47 -1.24
N ASP A 98 0.61 15.96 -1.85
CA ASP A 98 0.80 15.94 -3.31
C ASP A 98 0.55 14.54 -3.91
N LEU A 99 0.35 13.49 -3.10
CA LEU A 99 0.21 12.10 -3.56
C LEU A 99 -0.84 11.94 -4.65
N VAL A 100 -2.08 12.38 -4.39
CA VAL A 100 -3.19 12.21 -5.35
C VAL A 100 -3.02 13.10 -6.56
N ALA A 101 -2.54 14.33 -6.38
CA ALA A 101 -2.30 15.25 -7.48
C ALA A 101 -1.23 14.72 -8.46
N THR A 102 -0.20 14.04 -7.92
CA THR A 102 0.83 13.36 -8.72
C THR A 102 0.30 12.08 -9.37
N ALA A 103 -0.52 11.32 -8.66
CA ALA A 103 -1.00 10.02 -9.13
C ALA A 103 -2.05 10.12 -10.25
N LEU A 104 -2.91 11.14 -10.20
CA LEU A 104 -4.03 11.26 -11.14
C LEU A 104 -3.58 11.33 -12.62
N PRO A 105 -2.61 12.17 -13.02
CA PRO A 105 -2.11 12.18 -14.39
C PRO A 105 -1.51 10.83 -14.82
N VAL A 106 -0.83 10.13 -13.92
CA VAL A 106 -0.23 8.81 -14.19
C VAL A 106 -1.31 7.78 -14.51
N VAL A 107 -2.40 7.78 -13.73
CA VAL A 107 -3.57 6.92 -14.00
C VAL A 107 -4.28 7.33 -15.29
N GLU A 108 -4.43 8.63 -15.55
CA GLU A 108 -5.05 9.13 -16.79
C GLU A 108 -4.23 8.74 -18.03
N ASP A 109 -2.91 8.57 -17.89
CA ASP A 109 -2.00 8.04 -18.94
C ASP A 109 -1.96 6.50 -19.02
N GLY A 110 -2.85 5.81 -18.33
CA GLY A 110 -3.02 4.35 -18.45
C GLY A 110 -1.99 3.51 -17.71
N LYS A 111 -1.40 4.01 -16.61
CA LYS A 111 -0.45 3.25 -15.81
C LYS A 111 -1.08 2.75 -14.51
N HIS A 112 -0.73 1.53 -14.11
CA HIS A 112 -0.99 1.05 -12.75
C HIS A 112 -0.19 1.88 -11.74
N ILE A 113 -0.70 2.02 -10.53
CA ILE A 113 0.03 2.75 -9.50
C ILE A 113 0.10 2.00 -8.17
N HIS A 114 1.24 2.17 -7.49
CA HIS A 114 1.30 2.05 -6.04
C HIS A 114 1.22 3.46 -5.46
N LEU A 115 0.23 3.72 -4.61
CA LEU A 115 0.01 5.00 -3.95
C LEU A 115 0.22 4.81 -2.44
N ASP A 116 1.16 5.54 -1.85
CA ASP A 116 1.34 5.42 -0.40
C ASP A 116 0.17 6.06 0.37
N LYS A 117 0.06 5.72 1.61
CA LYS A 117 -0.98 6.17 2.52
C LYS A 117 -0.50 7.38 3.37
N PRO A 118 -1.40 8.19 3.86
CA PRO A 118 -2.81 8.29 3.52
C PRO A 118 -3.02 8.88 2.11
N ALA A 119 -4.16 8.60 1.51
CA ALA A 119 -4.48 8.99 0.14
C ALA A 119 -4.77 10.50 -0.03
N GLY A 120 -3.95 11.36 0.57
CA GLY A 120 -4.12 12.80 0.55
C GLY A 120 -5.19 13.31 1.52
N PRO A 121 -5.28 14.64 1.72
CA PRO A 121 -6.12 15.26 2.75
C PRO A 121 -7.60 15.37 2.36
N SER A 122 -7.98 15.00 1.16
CA SER A 122 -9.31 15.24 0.61
C SER A 122 -9.84 14.03 -0.17
N LEU A 123 -11.07 13.62 0.12
CA LEU A 123 -11.73 12.49 -0.53
C LEU A 123 -12.07 12.72 -2.01
N PRO A 124 -12.60 13.89 -2.46
CA PRO A 124 -13.05 14.05 -3.84
C PRO A 124 -11.96 13.82 -4.91
N PRO A 125 -10.72 14.33 -4.78
CA PRO A 125 -9.65 14.02 -5.73
C PRO A 125 -9.29 12.53 -5.75
N PHE A 126 -9.28 11.89 -4.60
CA PHE A 126 -9.01 10.45 -4.51
C PHE A 126 -10.12 9.61 -5.14
N ALA A 127 -11.39 9.99 -4.94
CA ALA A 127 -12.52 9.33 -5.60
C ALA A 127 -12.40 9.45 -7.13
N LYS A 128 -12.06 10.64 -7.66
CA LYS A 128 -11.82 10.85 -9.10
C LYS A 128 -10.71 9.94 -9.62
N LEU A 129 -9.60 9.79 -8.88
CA LEU A 129 -8.51 8.90 -9.23
C LEU A 129 -8.97 7.44 -9.35
N LEU A 130 -9.72 6.96 -8.34
CA LEU A 130 -10.25 5.58 -8.33
C LEU A 130 -11.25 5.34 -9.47
N GLU A 131 -12.10 6.31 -9.78
CA GLU A 131 -13.02 6.23 -10.91
C GLU A 131 -12.27 6.17 -12.25
N SER A 132 -11.22 6.97 -12.40
CA SER A 132 -10.38 6.94 -13.60
C SER A 132 -9.67 5.60 -13.76
N ALA A 133 -9.08 5.07 -12.69
CA ALA A 133 -8.46 3.76 -12.69
C ALA A 133 -9.45 2.64 -13.04
N LYS A 134 -10.64 2.68 -12.44
CA LYS A 134 -11.70 1.70 -12.72
C LYS A 134 -12.14 1.68 -14.18
N ARG A 135 -12.30 2.86 -14.79
CA ARG A 135 -12.69 2.94 -16.22
C ARG A 135 -11.65 2.33 -17.17
N GLN A 136 -10.40 2.30 -16.77
CA GLN A 136 -9.28 1.82 -17.57
C GLN A 136 -8.78 0.43 -17.13
N ASP A 137 -9.45 -0.22 -16.20
CA ASP A 137 -9.04 -1.50 -15.61
C ASP A 137 -7.62 -1.47 -15.03
N LEU A 138 -7.29 -0.36 -14.36
CA LEU A 138 -5.98 -0.15 -13.76
C LEU A 138 -5.97 -0.51 -12.27
N CYS A 139 -4.85 -1.05 -11.83
CA CYS A 139 -4.59 -1.33 -10.41
C CYS A 139 -4.16 -0.06 -9.68
N VAL A 140 -4.83 0.25 -8.57
CA VAL A 140 -4.39 1.21 -7.57
C VAL A 140 -4.10 0.44 -6.28
N GLN A 141 -2.83 0.15 -6.04
CA GLN A 141 -2.40 -0.52 -4.81
C GLN A 141 -2.09 0.52 -3.75
N MET A 142 -2.85 0.53 -2.67
CA MET A 142 -2.57 1.40 -1.52
C MET A 142 -1.51 0.81 -0.59
N GLY A 143 -0.75 1.68 0.08
CA GLY A 143 0.28 1.32 1.04
C GLY A 143 -0.23 0.73 2.37
N TYR A 144 -1.34 0.00 2.38
CA TYR A 144 -1.90 -0.65 3.57
C TYR A 144 -1.17 -1.95 3.91
N MET A 145 -0.08 -1.80 4.65
CA MET A 145 0.88 -2.89 4.91
C MET A 145 0.30 -4.10 5.65
N LEU A 146 -0.75 -3.92 6.45
CA LEU A 146 -1.34 -5.03 7.22
C LEU A 146 -1.99 -6.07 6.32
N ARG A 147 -2.45 -5.69 5.12
CA ARG A 147 -3.02 -6.64 4.14
C ARG A 147 -2.02 -7.72 3.72
N TYR A 148 -0.73 -7.42 3.77
CA TYR A 148 0.36 -8.28 3.30
C TYR A 148 1.28 -8.73 4.44
N ASN A 149 0.89 -8.47 5.69
CA ASN A 149 1.60 -8.99 6.86
C ASN A 149 1.17 -10.44 7.10
N PRO A 150 2.11 -11.41 7.17
CA PRO A 150 1.77 -12.83 7.29
C PRO A 150 0.85 -13.18 8.46
N ALA A 151 0.98 -12.48 9.60
CA ALA A 151 0.11 -12.70 10.76
C ALA A 151 -1.32 -12.21 10.48
N PHE A 152 -1.47 -11.07 9.81
CA PHE A 152 -2.78 -10.56 9.41
C PHE A 152 -3.38 -11.37 8.27
N GLU A 153 -2.60 -11.82 7.29
CA GLU A 153 -3.08 -12.74 6.24
C GLU A 153 -3.63 -14.02 6.86
N PHE A 154 -2.91 -14.59 7.83
CA PHE A 154 -3.37 -15.77 8.57
C PHE A 154 -4.68 -15.48 9.34
N MET A 155 -4.77 -14.36 10.04
CA MET A 155 -5.97 -13.91 10.74
C MET A 155 -7.15 -13.73 9.78
N PHE A 156 -6.96 -13.02 8.67
CA PHE A 156 -7.99 -12.83 7.65
C PHE A 156 -8.47 -14.15 7.05
N LYS A 157 -7.55 -15.09 6.82
CA LYS A 157 -7.88 -16.45 6.39
C LYS A 157 -8.72 -17.17 7.44
N ALA A 158 -8.30 -17.15 8.70
CA ALA A 158 -9.00 -17.81 9.81
C ALA A 158 -10.44 -17.29 9.97
N VAL A 159 -10.63 -15.96 9.84
CA VAL A 159 -11.97 -15.35 9.83
C VAL A 159 -12.81 -15.86 8.66
N ARG A 160 -12.27 -15.81 7.45
CA ARG A 160 -13.01 -16.26 6.24
C ARG A 160 -13.38 -17.74 6.28
N GLU A 161 -12.57 -18.57 6.89
CA GLU A 161 -12.80 -20.00 7.06
C GLU A 161 -13.66 -20.33 8.29
N GLY A 162 -14.09 -19.32 9.04
CA GLY A 162 -14.98 -19.48 10.19
C GLY A 162 -14.34 -20.11 11.43
N TRP A 163 -13.00 -20.08 11.53
CA TRP A 163 -12.30 -20.71 12.67
C TRP A 163 -12.59 -20.04 14.01
N PHE A 164 -12.97 -18.75 13.98
CA PHE A 164 -13.35 -17.99 15.17
C PHE A 164 -14.86 -17.94 15.40
N GLY A 165 -15.66 -18.54 14.53
CA GLY A 165 -17.11 -18.38 14.55
C GLY A 165 -17.54 -16.97 14.13
N GLU A 166 -18.65 -16.50 14.72
CA GLU A 166 -19.14 -15.14 14.50
C GLU A 166 -18.26 -14.12 15.24
N ILE A 167 -17.78 -13.11 14.53
CA ILE A 167 -16.97 -12.05 15.11
C ILE A 167 -17.90 -11.02 15.73
N MET A 168 -17.88 -10.91 17.05
CA MET A 168 -18.74 -10.01 17.82
C MET A 168 -18.15 -8.63 18.02
N GLU A 169 -16.81 -8.55 18.12
CA GLU A 169 -16.11 -7.31 18.43
C GLU A 169 -14.67 -7.37 17.91
N ILE A 170 -14.15 -6.22 17.51
CA ILE A 170 -12.72 -6.02 17.23
C ILE A 170 -12.24 -4.83 18.06
N ASP A 171 -11.30 -5.11 18.96
CA ASP A 171 -10.56 -4.09 19.68
C ASP A 171 -9.16 -3.98 19.07
N ALA A 172 -8.79 -2.81 18.60
CA ALA A 172 -7.52 -2.59 17.91
C ALA A 172 -6.86 -1.30 18.35
N MET A 173 -5.57 -1.37 18.64
CA MET A 173 -4.78 -0.22 19.05
C MET A 173 -3.52 -0.11 18.19
N MET A 174 -3.22 1.10 17.72
CA MET A 174 -1.97 1.41 17.07
C MET A 174 -1.39 2.70 17.66
N GLY A 175 -0.23 2.59 18.26
CA GLY A 175 0.49 3.71 18.87
C GLY A 175 1.83 3.95 18.17
N LYS A 176 2.27 5.20 18.16
CA LYS A 176 3.58 5.60 17.65
C LYS A 176 4.13 6.75 18.50
N GLN A 177 5.38 6.65 18.88
CA GLN A 177 6.06 7.80 19.48
C GLN A 177 6.35 8.84 18.39
N ALA A 178 5.78 10.04 18.54
CA ALA A 178 5.96 11.14 17.61
C ALA A 178 6.83 12.24 18.22
N GLY A 179 7.93 12.58 17.54
CA GLY A 179 8.72 13.76 17.85
C GLY A 179 8.06 15.07 17.36
N GLU A 180 8.57 16.21 17.79
CA GLU A 180 8.01 17.54 17.50
C GLU A 180 7.87 17.81 15.98
N GLY A 181 8.85 17.39 15.17
CA GLY A 181 8.78 17.56 13.72
C GLY A 181 7.60 16.85 13.09
N MET A 182 7.35 15.59 13.48
CA MET A 182 6.21 14.82 12.99
C MET A 182 4.89 15.42 13.48
N ARG A 183 4.80 15.83 14.74
CA ARG A 183 3.59 16.47 15.29
C ARG A 183 3.24 17.72 14.49
N LYS A 184 4.22 18.57 14.24
CA LYS A 184 4.05 19.80 13.44
C LYS A 184 3.63 19.50 12.00
N GLU A 185 4.21 18.48 11.37
CA GLU A 185 3.83 18.07 10.02
C GLU A 185 2.39 17.57 9.97
N LEU A 186 2.01 16.69 10.90
CA LEU A 186 0.70 16.09 10.93
C LEU A 186 -0.41 17.04 11.40
N SER A 187 -0.09 18.09 12.16
CA SER A 187 -1.08 19.09 12.56
C SER A 187 -1.69 19.87 11.38
N ALA A 188 -1.04 19.82 10.22
CA ALA A 188 -1.58 20.40 8.99
C ALA A 188 -2.71 19.58 8.35
N PHE A 189 -2.93 18.35 8.84
CA PHE A 189 -3.97 17.45 8.31
C PHE A 189 -5.11 17.28 9.31
N PRO A 190 -6.38 17.25 8.84
CA PRO A 190 -7.50 16.92 9.70
C PRO A 190 -7.30 15.57 10.38
N GLY A 191 -7.45 15.52 11.70
CA GLY A 191 -7.24 14.30 12.49
C GLY A 191 -5.79 14.02 12.89
N GLY A 192 -4.82 14.83 12.45
CA GLY A 192 -3.43 14.72 12.92
C GLY A 192 -2.85 13.30 12.86
N GLY A 193 -2.45 12.76 14.03
CA GLY A 193 -1.93 11.39 14.12
C GLY A 193 -2.94 10.31 13.75
N PHE A 194 -4.24 10.56 13.98
CA PHE A 194 -5.29 9.66 13.54
C PHE A 194 -5.32 9.51 12.01
N PHE A 195 -5.22 10.62 11.29
CA PHE A 195 -5.16 10.61 9.82
C PHE A 195 -4.00 9.75 9.29
N GLU A 196 -2.84 9.79 9.93
CA GLU A 196 -1.65 9.06 9.50
C GLU A 196 -1.65 7.57 9.88
N LEU A 197 -2.16 7.22 11.09
CA LEU A 197 -2.03 5.88 11.66
C LEU A 197 -3.29 5.03 11.55
N ALA A 198 -4.47 5.61 11.82
CA ALA A 198 -5.71 4.83 11.94
C ALA A 198 -6.10 4.12 10.64
N CYS A 199 -5.69 4.64 9.49
CA CYS A 199 -5.98 4.01 8.20
C CYS A 199 -5.55 2.54 8.13
N HIS A 200 -4.50 2.12 8.82
CA HIS A 200 -4.05 0.74 8.85
C HIS A 200 -5.00 -0.20 9.59
N ILE A 201 -5.39 0.19 10.82
CA ILE A 201 -6.28 -0.65 11.63
C ILE A 201 -7.73 -0.59 11.14
N LEU A 202 -8.16 0.57 10.62
CA LEU A 202 -9.48 0.71 9.99
C LEU A 202 -9.58 -0.17 8.74
N ASP A 203 -8.55 -0.17 7.90
CA ASP A 203 -8.48 -1.04 6.74
C ASP A 203 -8.55 -2.52 7.12
N ALA A 204 -7.81 -2.94 8.14
CA ALA A 204 -7.85 -4.32 8.64
C ALA A 204 -9.22 -4.69 9.23
N ALA A 205 -9.84 -3.81 10.03
CA ALA A 205 -11.17 -4.02 10.58
C ALA A 205 -12.23 -4.13 9.47
N MET A 206 -12.19 -3.23 8.48
CA MET A 206 -13.08 -3.28 7.33
C MET A 206 -12.88 -4.53 6.46
N HIS A 207 -11.66 -5.08 6.45
CA HIS A 207 -11.39 -6.33 5.75
C HIS A 207 -12.05 -7.55 6.42
N ILE A 208 -12.29 -7.47 7.73
CA ILE A 208 -12.93 -8.52 8.53
C ILE A 208 -14.44 -8.32 8.57
N LEU A 209 -14.91 -7.11 8.94
CA LEU A 209 -16.31 -6.81 9.23
C LEU A 209 -17.06 -6.16 8.06
N GLY A 210 -16.35 -5.71 7.03
CA GLY A 210 -16.94 -4.93 5.96
C GLY A 210 -17.13 -3.45 6.33
N LYS A 211 -17.93 -2.75 5.54
CA LYS A 211 -18.19 -1.31 5.73
C LYS A 211 -19.11 -1.07 6.93
N PRO A 212 -18.72 -0.21 7.88
CA PRO A 212 -19.58 0.10 9.04
C PRO A 212 -20.84 0.89 8.62
N GLU A 213 -21.92 0.67 9.35
CA GLU A 213 -23.15 1.45 9.19
C GLU A 213 -23.07 2.83 9.85
N LYS A 214 -22.38 2.90 10.98
CA LYS A 214 -22.17 4.13 11.76
C LYS A 214 -20.74 4.22 12.23
N VAL A 215 -20.26 5.43 12.40
CA VAL A 215 -18.92 5.72 12.92
C VAL A 215 -19.01 6.84 13.94
N HIS A 216 -18.40 6.66 15.10
CA HIS A 216 -18.27 7.68 16.13
C HIS A 216 -16.78 7.91 16.40
N GLY A 217 -16.33 9.16 16.41
CA GLY A 217 -14.94 9.53 16.65
C GLY A 217 -14.81 10.39 17.92
N PHE A 218 -13.79 10.07 18.71
CA PHE A 218 -13.38 10.89 19.86
C PHE A 218 -11.92 11.28 19.65
N ASN A 219 -11.61 12.55 19.85
CA ASN A 219 -10.27 13.08 19.71
C ASN A 219 -9.87 13.81 21.01
N LEU A 220 -8.80 13.35 21.65
CA LEU A 220 -8.20 13.98 22.81
C LEU A 220 -6.90 14.65 22.40
N ARG A 221 -6.80 15.95 22.66
CA ARG A 221 -5.56 16.70 22.45
C ARG A 221 -4.66 16.54 23.68
N THR A 222 -3.41 16.21 23.43
CA THR A 222 -2.40 16.10 24.49
C THR A 222 -1.61 17.39 24.69
N ARG A 223 -1.75 18.35 23.76
CA ARG A 223 -1.08 19.66 23.80
C ARG A 223 -1.97 20.75 23.21
N GLU A 224 -1.79 21.97 23.72
CA GLU A 224 -2.34 23.15 23.07
C GLU A 224 -1.42 23.54 21.90
N GLN A 225 -1.95 23.49 20.69
CA GLN A 225 -1.27 23.88 19.45
C GLN A 225 -2.29 24.26 18.39
N GLU A 226 -1.85 24.96 17.35
CA GLU A 226 -2.65 25.16 16.15
C GLU A 226 -2.79 23.86 15.37
N GLY A 227 -4.00 23.60 14.87
CA GLY A 227 -4.32 22.37 14.13
C GLY A 227 -4.56 21.14 15.02
N ASP A 228 -4.67 19.98 14.40
CA ASP A 228 -4.93 18.70 15.09
C ASP A 228 -3.63 18.11 15.63
N ASP A 229 -3.67 17.61 16.88
CA ASP A 229 -2.50 17.03 17.53
C ASP A 229 -2.36 15.54 17.17
N PHE A 230 -1.18 15.02 17.46
CA PHE A 230 -0.89 13.60 17.55
C PHE A 230 -1.37 13.10 18.93
N ALA A 231 -2.66 12.82 19.03
CA ALA A 231 -3.34 12.56 20.28
C ALA A 231 -3.90 11.14 20.33
N ASP A 232 -4.40 10.75 21.50
CA ASP A 232 -5.21 9.56 21.63
C ASP A 232 -6.55 9.76 20.93
N ASN A 233 -6.78 8.98 19.88
CA ASN A 233 -8.02 8.99 19.14
C ASN A 233 -8.68 7.63 19.27
N GLN A 234 -9.97 7.62 19.48
CA GLN A 234 -10.81 6.44 19.50
C GLN A 234 -11.87 6.54 18.41
N LEU A 235 -12.08 5.43 17.73
CA LEU A 235 -13.15 5.28 16.75
C LEU A 235 -13.98 4.05 17.15
N ALA A 236 -15.29 4.20 17.18
CA ALA A 236 -16.23 3.12 17.46
C ALA A 236 -17.32 3.06 16.39
#